data_a3f1190457d39a7801f3b06511594302
#
_entry.id   a3f1190457d39a7801f3b06511594302
#
_cell.length_a   1.000
_cell.length_b   1.000
_cell.length_c   1.000
_cell.angle_alpha   90.00
_cell.angle_beta   90.00
_cell.angle_gamma   90.00
#
_symmetry.space_group_name_H-M   'P 1'
#
loop_
_entity.id
_entity.type
_entity.pdbx_description
1 polymer ?
#
loop_
_entity_poly.entity_id
_entity_poly.type
_entity_poly.pdbx_seq_one_letter_code
_entity_poly.pdbx_strand_id
1 'polypeptide(L)'
;SSGEFPPGSRLMSVRELAVVAGVNPNTVAKAYRTLEIDGYIYSTVGRGTFMTDKLTKDTAYRDMALKAFREATKNAELYSVPRKQLIDIIDAIY
;
A
#
# COMPACT_ATOMS: atom_id res chain seq x y z
N SER A 1 5.16 -8.49 -0.27
CA SER A 1 4.85 -8.73 -1.65
C SER A 1 3.35 -8.69 -1.88
N SER A 2 2.97 -8.45 -3.09
CA SER A 2 1.57 -8.34 -3.46
C SER A 2 0.78 -9.64 -3.24
N GLY A 3 1.44 -10.76 -3.05
CA GLY A 3 0.78 -12.04 -2.81
C GLY A 3 0.45 -12.34 -1.36
N GLU A 4 0.95 -11.55 -0.42
CA GLU A 4 0.80 -11.85 1.01
C GLU A 4 -0.63 -11.65 1.52
N PHE A 5 -1.32 -10.64 1.00
CA PHE A 5 -2.68 -10.30 1.43
C PHE A 5 -3.60 -10.13 0.22
N PRO A 6 -3.96 -11.24 -0.44
CA PRO A 6 -4.83 -11.15 -1.60
C PRO A 6 -6.22 -10.61 -1.22
N PRO A 7 -6.91 -9.98 -2.16
CA PRO A 7 -8.28 -9.52 -1.93
C PRO A 7 -9.16 -10.67 -1.43
N GLY A 8 -10.01 -10.38 -0.46
CA GLY A 8 -10.87 -11.37 0.16
C GLY A 8 -10.20 -12.22 1.24
N SER A 9 -8.91 -12.02 1.51
CA SER A 9 -8.24 -12.70 2.61
C SER A 9 -8.87 -12.32 3.92
N ARG A 10 -9.11 -13.32 4.77
CA ARG A 10 -9.59 -13.08 6.11
C ARG A 10 -8.43 -12.68 7.01
N LEU A 11 -8.64 -11.61 7.77
CA LEU A 11 -7.67 -11.16 8.75
C LEU A 11 -7.91 -11.81 10.11
N MET A 12 -6.89 -11.80 10.96
CA MET A 12 -7.06 -12.15 12.37
C MET A 12 -8.10 -11.21 12.97
N SER A 13 -8.89 -11.73 13.91
CA SER A 13 -9.78 -10.87 14.69
C SER A 13 -8.95 -9.90 15.54
N VAL A 14 -9.59 -8.83 15.99
CA VAL A 14 -8.96 -7.87 16.90
C VAL A 14 -8.35 -8.60 18.11
N ARG A 15 -9.12 -9.52 18.68
CA ARG A 15 -8.68 -10.26 19.87
C ARG A 15 -7.49 -11.17 19.58
N GLU A 16 -7.54 -11.90 18.47
CA GLU A 16 -6.44 -12.78 18.06
C GLU A 16 -5.15 -12.00 17.82
N LEU A 17 -5.26 -10.91 17.06
CA LEU A 17 -4.09 -10.10 16.75
C LEU A 17 -3.50 -9.44 17.99
N ALA A 18 -4.35 -8.98 18.90
CA ALA A 18 -3.88 -8.38 20.15
C ALA A 18 -3.04 -9.37 20.97
N VAL A 19 -3.47 -10.63 21.02
CA VAL A 19 -2.72 -11.69 21.72
C VAL A 19 -1.39 -11.96 21.03
N VAL A 20 -1.41 -12.15 19.70
CA VAL A 20 -0.21 -12.48 18.93
C VAL A 20 0.81 -11.34 18.99
N ALA A 21 0.34 -10.10 18.85
CA ALA A 21 1.21 -8.93 18.85
C ALA A 21 1.60 -8.45 20.26
N GLY A 22 0.94 -8.95 21.28
CA GLY A 22 1.21 -8.53 22.65
C GLY A 22 0.81 -7.10 22.93
N VAL A 23 -0.26 -6.62 22.31
CA VAL A 23 -0.74 -5.24 22.48
C VAL A 23 -2.19 -5.23 22.98
N ASN A 24 -2.61 -4.07 23.44
CA ASN A 24 -3.97 -3.88 23.95
C ASN A 24 -4.99 -4.06 22.81
N PRO A 25 -6.08 -4.83 23.04
CA PRO A 25 -7.12 -5.00 22.01
C PRO A 25 -7.72 -3.69 21.52
N ASN A 26 -7.83 -2.68 22.37
CA ASN A 26 -8.35 -1.38 21.96
C ASN A 26 -7.44 -0.69 20.92
N THR A 27 -6.13 -0.89 21.04
CA THR A 27 -5.16 -0.39 20.06
C THR A 27 -5.37 -1.05 18.72
N VAL A 28 -5.56 -2.37 18.69
CA VAL A 28 -5.83 -3.11 17.45
C VAL A 28 -7.17 -2.70 16.87
N ALA A 29 -8.21 -2.58 17.71
CA ALA A 29 -9.54 -2.18 17.24
C ALA A 29 -9.51 -0.80 16.57
N LYS A 30 -8.75 0.12 17.14
CA LYS A 30 -8.59 1.47 16.58
C LYS A 30 -7.88 1.41 15.23
N ALA A 31 -6.81 0.61 15.12
CA ALA A 31 -6.09 0.43 13.86
C ALA A 31 -7.01 -0.18 12.78
N TYR A 32 -7.78 -1.21 13.14
CA TYR A 32 -8.71 -1.83 12.20
C TYR A 32 -9.79 -0.84 11.74
N ARG A 33 -10.29 -0.03 12.65
CA ARG A 33 -11.29 0.99 12.29
C ARG A 33 -10.74 1.98 11.29
N THR A 34 -9.51 2.44 11.49
CA THR A 34 -8.84 3.34 10.56
C THR A 34 -8.67 2.69 9.19
N LEU A 35 -8.22 1.43 9.16
CA LEU A 35 -8.07 0.69 7.90
C LEU A 35 -9.40 0.51 7.18
N GLU A 36 -10.48 0.30 7.93
CA GLU A 36 -11.82 0.15 7.33
C GLU A 36 -12.31 1.47 6.75
N ILE A 37 -12.14 2.56 7.48
CA ILE A 37 -12.49 3.90 7.01
C ILE A 37 -11.73 4.23 5.72
N ASP A 38 -10.45 3.87 5.67
CA ASP A 38 -9.61 4.12 4.51
C ASP A 38 -9.86 3.13 3.35
N GLY A 39 -10.71 2.14 3.56
CA GLY A 39 -11.12 1.21 2.51
C GLY A 39 -10.21 0.02 2.28
N TYR A 40 -9.25 -0.24 3.15
CA TYR A 40 -8.32 -1.37 3.00
C TYR A 40 -8.92 -2.69 3.48
N ILE A 41 -9.84 -2.64 4.43
CA ILE A 41 -10.50 -3.83 4.97
C ILE A 41 -12.01 -3.57 5.09
N TYR A 42 -12.78 -4.66 5.23
CA TYR A 42 -14.22 -4.57 5.51
C TYR A 42 -14.61 -5.67 6.49
N SER A 43 -15.59 -5.38 7.30
CA SER A 43 -16.14 -6.33 8.28
C SER A 43 -17.49 -6.82 7.84
N THR A 44 -17.74 -8.11 8.02
CA THR A 44 -19.02 -8.73 7.75
C THR A 44 -19.50 -9.41 9.03
N VAL A 45 -20.71 -9.06 9.43
CA VAL A 45 -21.29 -9.61 10.66
C VAL A 45 -21.33 -11.14 10.59
N GLY A 46 -20.78 -11.79 11.62
CA GLY A 46 -20.76 -13.24 11.74
C GLY A 46 -19.70 -13.95 10.89
N ARG A 47 -18.96 -13.23 10.04
CA ARG A 47 -17.95 -13.84 9.17
C ARG A 47 -16.53 -13.39 9.46
N GLY A 48 -16.35 -12.15 9.91
CA GLY A 48 -15.05 -11.59 10.27
C GLY A 48 -14.67 -10.39 9.45
N THR A 49 -13.36 -10.13 9.37
CA THR A 49 -12.78 -8.99 8.70
C THR A 49 -11.93 -9.46 7.53
N PHE A 50 -12.03 -8.78 6.40
CA PHE A 50 -11.43 -9.23 5.14
C PHE A 50 -10.70 -8.07 4.44
N MET A 51 -9.70 -8.40 3.64
CA MET A 51 -8.99 -7.45 2.80
C MET A 51 -9.83 -7.04 1.59
N THR A 52 -9.81 -5.76 1.26
CA THR A 52 -10.30 -5.26 -0.04
C THR A 52 -9.18 -5.36 -1.08
N ASP A 53 -9.46 -4.94 -2.30
CA ASP A 53 -8.45 -4.91 -3.36
C ASP A 53 -7.65 -3.59 -3.41
N LYS A 54 -7.91 -2.67 -2.48
CA LYS A 54 -7.30 -1.34 -2.52
C LYS A 54 -5.78 -1.39 -2.43
N LEU A 55 -5.23 -2.22 -1.52
CA LEU A 55 -3.79 -2.34 -1.37
C LEU A 55 -3.15 -2.87 -2.65
N THR A 56 -3.77 -3.87 -3.28
CA THR A 56 -3.29 -4.44 -4.54
C THR A 56 -3.32 -3.39 -5.65
N LYS A 57 -4.39 -2.59 -5.73
CA LYS A 57 -4.50 -1.51 -6.71
C LYS A 57 -3.46 -0.43 -6.48
N ASP A 58 -3.27 0.00 -5.23
CA ASP A 58 -2.28 1.01 -4.88
C ASP A 58 -0.88 0.54 -5.25
N THR A 59 -0.56 -0.73 -4.97
CA THR A 59 0.72 -1.33 -5.34
C THR A 59 0.91 -1.36 -6.85
N ALA A 60 -0.12 -1.73 -7.60
CA ALA A 60 -0.07 -1.75 -9.06
C ALA A 60 0.17 -0.36 -9.63
N TYR A 61 -0.50 0.67 -9.11
CA TYR A 61 -0.28 2.05 -9.55
C TYR A 61 1.14 2.52 -9.24
N ARG A 62 1.67 2.17 -8.09
CA ARG A 62 3.06 2.52 -7.73
C ARG A 62 4.05 1.85 -8.66
N ASP A 63 3.85 0.58 -8.96
CA ASP A 63 4.72 -0.16 -9.88
C ASP A 63 4.66 0.43 -11.29
N MET A 64 3.48 0.82 -11.75
CA MET A 64 3.29 1.50 -13.03
C MET A 64 4.02 2.84 -13.08
N ALA A 65 3.93 3.62 -12.00
CA ALA A 65 4.63 4.91 -11.91
C ALA A 65 6.14 4.74 -11.97
N LEU A 66 6.68 3.75 -11.24
CA LEU A 66 8.10 3.46 -11.27
C LEU A 66 8.56 3.01 -12.67
N LYS A 67 7.77 2.18 -13.32
CA LYS A 67 8.06 1.74 -14.68
C LYS A 67 8.09 2.93 -15.65
N ALA A 68 7.10 3.81 -15.56
CA ALA A 68 7.03 5.00 -16.39
C ALA A 68 8.24 5.91 -16.15
N PHE A 69 8.64 6.07 -14.91
CA PHE A 69 9.80 6.88 -14.56
C PHE A 69 11.09 6.28 -15.14
N ARG A 70 11.26 4.97 -15.05
CA ARG A 70 12.43 4.30 -15.65
C ARG A 70 12.48 4.52 -17.15
N GLU A 71 11.36 4.37 -17.85
CA GLU A 71 11.29 4.56 -19.29
C GLU A 71 11.62 6.02 -19.68
N ALA A 72 11.03 6.98 -18.96
CA ALA A 72 11.31 8.39 -19.19
C ALA A 72 12.78 8.73 -18.94
N THR A 73 13.39 8.14 -17.91
CA THR A 73 14.79 8.35 -17.57
C THR A 73 15.71 7.79 -18.65
N LYS A 74 15.39 6.61 -19.18
CA LYS A 74 16.14 6.04 -20.30
C LYS A 74 16.08 6.93 -21.53
N ASN A 75 14.91 7.47 -21.83
CA ASN A 75 14.75 8.40 -22.94
C ASN A 75 15.55 9.68 -22.74
N ALA A 76 15.54 10.21 -21.52
CA ALA A 76 16.33 11.39 -21.17
C ALA A 76 17.83 11.14 -21.40
N GLU A 77 18.31 9.98 -21.00
CA GLU A 77 19.71 9.58 -21.22
C GLU A 77 20.02 9.51 -22.73
N LEU A 78 19.11 8.93 -23.48
CA LEU A 78 19.26 8.81 -24.94
C LEU A 78 19.41 10.17 -25.63
N TYR A 79 18.72 11.17 -25.12
CA TYR A 79 18.77 12.54 -25.65
C TYR A 79 19.77 13.42 -24.92
N SER A 80 20.67 12.82 -24.16
CA SER A 80 21.77 13.51 -23.47
C SER A 80 21.32 14.56 -22.48
N VAL A 81 20.18 14.38 -21.83
CA VAL A 81 19.75 15.26 -20.76
C VAL A 81 20.63 14.99 -19.53
N PRO A 82 21.27 16.03 -18.96
CA PRO A 82 22.18 15.83 -17.83
C PRO A 82 21.42 15.28 -16.60
N ARG A 83 22.07 14.39 -15.89
CA ARG A 83 21.54 13.82 -14.66
C ARG A 83 21.08 14.89 -13.68
N LYS A 84 21.86 15.95 -13.52
CA LYS A 84 21.55 17.05 -12.60
C LYS A 84 20.20 17.68 -12.93
N GLN A 85 19.88 17.83 -14.20
CA GLN A 85 18.61 18.41 -14.62
C GLN A 85 17.43 17.53 -14.21
N LEU A 86 17.59 16.20 -14.28
CA LEU A 86 16.57 15.27 -13.84
C LEU A 86 16.36 15.33 -12.31
N ILE A 87 17.47 15.40 -11.58
CA ILE A 87 17.41 15.53 -10.12
C ILE A 87 16.77 16.84 -9.70
N ASP A 88 17.05 17.94 -10.41
CA ASP A 88 16.42 19.22 -10.15
C ASP A 88 14.89 19.15 -10.33
N ILE A 89 14.42 18.39 -11.30
CA ILE A 89 12.98 18.17 -11.49
C ILE A 89 12.39 17.42 -10.29
N ILE A 90 13.05 16.37 -9.85
CA ILE A 90 12.61 15.60 -8.69
C ILE A 90 12.53 16.51 -7.46
N ASP A 91 13.58 17.28 -7.21
CA ASP A 91 13.65 18.17 -6.05
C ASP A 91 12.56 19.24 -6.09
N ALA A 92 12.18 19.71 -7.28
CA ALA A 92 11.12 20.71 -7.42
C ALA A 92 9.72 20.16 -7.15
N ILE A 93 9.53 18.85 -7.38
CA ILE A 93 8.22 18.21 -7.19
C ILE A 93 8.05 17.71 -5.76
N TYR A 94 9.10 17.14 -5.19
CA TYR A 94 9.08 16.64 -3.82
C TYR A 94 9.34 17.79 -2.86
#